data_efeb53e619a9b3df1bc4c593125728b3
#
_entry.id   efeb53e619a9b3df1bc4c593125728b3
#
_cell.length_a   1.000
_cell.length_b   1.000
_cell.length_c   1.000
_cell.angle_alpha   90.00
_cell.angle_beta   90.00
_cell.angle_gamma   90.00
#
_symmetry.space_group_name_H-M   'P 1'
#
loop_
_entity.id
_entity.type
_entity.pdbx_description
1 polymer ?
#
loop_
_entity_poly.entity_id
_entity_poly.type
_entity_poly.pdbx_seq_one_letter_code
_entity_poly.pdbx_strand_id
1 'polypeptide(L)'
;FLDRDGTINVEKHYLHKIEDFEYEAGVLKALEGLQKLGYKFIIVTNQAGIAKGYYTESDYLILEEFIENDLREKGIIIQKTYHCPHHPQGKIPYNVNCDCRKPKTGMFLEAIEEFDIDIENSYMVGDRFTDLKPADELGIYPVLIKTGYGTDQSNSLVESNENIEEKFKRVMVVENLIDLLNKLYANNEN
;
A
#
# COMPACT_ATOMS: atom_id res chain seq x y z
N PHE A 1 2.15 7.13 -0.19
CA PHE A 1 2.03 5.83 -0.89
C PHE A 1 1.22 4.86 -0.06
N LEU A 2 0.31 4.12 -0.70
CA LEU A 2 -0.57 3.16 -0.04
C LEU A 2 -0.46 1.80 -0.73
N ASP A 3 -0.29 0.71 0.03
CA ASP A 3 -0.69 -0.58 -0.49
C ASP A 3 -2.21 -0.65 -0.63
N ARG A 4 -2.73 -1.58 -1.42
CA ARG A 4 -4.16 -1.72 -1.64
C ARG A 4 -4.78 -2.73 -0.67
N ASP A 5 -4.41 -3.99 -0.83
CA ASP A 5 -5.01 -5.12 -0.11
C ASP A 5 -4.49 -5.17 1.34
N GLY A 6 -5.39 -5.16 2.33
CA GLY A 6 -5.04 -5.06 3.74
C GLY A 6 -4.74 -3.63 4.24
N THR A 7 -4.81 -2.61 3.37
CA THR A 7 -4.58 -1.21 3.71
C THR A 7 -5.78 -0.34 3.34
N ILE A 8 -6.20 -0.33 2.07
CA ILE A 8 -7.39 0.37 1.59
C ILE A 8 -8.61 -0.52 1.71
N ASN A 9 -8.50 -1.77 1.24
CA ASN A 9 -9.55 -2.76 1.32
C ASN A 9 -9.14 -3.94 2.19
N VAL A 10 -10.14 -4.63 2.73
CA VAL A 10 -9.97 -5.87 3.49
C VAL A 10 -9.23 -6.90 2.63
N GLU A 11 -8.19 -7.53 3.23
CA GLU A 11 -7.44 -8.60 2.55
C GLU A 11 -8.32 -9.85 2.39
N LYS A 12 -8.58 -10.25 1.15
CA LYS A 12 -9.42 -11.39 0.79
C LYS A 12 -8.70 -12.40 -0.10
N HIS A 13 -7.38 -12.45 -0.04
CA HIS A 13 -6.56 -13.30 -0.88
C HIS A 13 -6.93 -13.20 -2.38
N TYR A 14 -6.16 -12.52 -3.17
CA TYR A 14 -6.40 -12.40 -4.62
C TYR A 14 -7.76 -11.77 -5.00
N LEU A 15 -8.19 -10.73 -4.28
CA LEU A 15 -9.38 -9.95 -4.58
C LEU A 15 -9.33 -9.43 -6.03
N HIS A 16 -10.37 -9.75 -6.82
CA HIS A 16 -10.48 -9.33 -8.22
C HIS A 16 -11.93 -9.04 -8.67
N LYS A 17 -12.91 -9.24 -7.79
CA LYS A 17 -14.32 -9.02 -8.10
C LYS A 17 -14.87 -7.86 -7.30
N ILE A 18 -15.70 -7.05 -7.95
CA ILE A 18 -16.33 -5.88 -7.33
C ILE A 18 -17.25 -6.30 -6.18
N GLU A 19 -18.01 -7.40 -6.34
CA GLU A 19 -18.93 -7.90 -5.32
C GLU A 19 -18.24 -8.36 -4.03
N ASP A 20 -16.95 -8.67 -4.11
CA ASP A 20 -16.15 -9.09 -2.94
C ASP A 20 -15.38 -7.92 -2.30
N PHE A 21 -15.43 -6.73 -2.93
CA PHE A 21 -14.72 -5.56 -2.44
C PHE A 21 -15.35 -5.00 -1.16
N GLU A 22 -14.51 -4.68 -0.20
CA GLU A 22 -14.91 -4.10 1.08
C GLU A 22 -13.79 -3.17 1.58
N TYR A 23 -14.11 -1.94 1.92
CA TYR A 23 -13.14 -1.04 2.53
C TYR A 23 -12.72 -1.48 3.92
N GLU A 24 -11.45 -1.28 4.28
CA GLU A 24 -11.02 -1.36 5.67
C GLU A 24 -11.77 -0.34 6.53
N ALA A 25 -12.00 -0.70 7.78
CA ALA A 25 -12.78 0.13 8.70
C ALA A 25 -12.16 1.53 8.88
N GLY A 26 -12.94 2.56 8.58
CA GLY A 26 -12.56 3.95 8.75
C GLY A 26 -11.64 4.52 7.66
N VAL A 27 -11.27 3.75 6.63
CA VAL A 27 -10.34 4.18 5.58
C VAL A 27 -10.82 5.43 4.86
N LEU A 28 -12.11 5.52 4.51
CA LEU A 28 -12.65 6.69 3.80
C LEU A 28 -12.50 7.98 4.62
N LYS A 29 -12.83 7.91 5.92
CA LYS A 29 -12.65 9.05 6.84
C LYS A 29 -11.18 9.43 7.00
N ALA A 30 -10.30 8.43 7.06
CA ALA A 30 -8.86 8.67 7.19
C ALA A 30 -8.29 9.34 5.94
N LEU A 31 -8.60 8.84 4.74
CA LEU A 31 -8.14 9.42 3.48
C LEU A 31 -8.69 10.83 3.28
N GLU A 32 -9.98 11.07 3.58
CA GLU A 32 -10.55 12.42 3.55
C GLU A 32 -9.78 13.38 4.48
N GLY A 33 -9.47 12.93 5.70
CA GLY A 33 -8.72 13.73 6.68
C GLY A 33 -7.29 14.00 6.22
N LEU A 34 -6.57 12.99 5.74
CA LEU A 34 -5.22 13.13 5.21
C LEU A 34 -5.18 14.06 3.98
N GLN A 35 -6.17 13.98 3.09
CA GLN A 35 -6.28 14.87 1.95
C GLN A 35 -6.49 16.34 2.39
N LYS A 36 -7.29 16.58 3.44
CA LYS A 36 -7.44 17.92 4.05
C LYS A 36 -6.15 18.44 4.68
N LEU A 37 -5.26 17.57 5.14
CA LEU A 37 -3.91 17.93 5.60
C LEU A 37 -2.94 18.20 4.42
N GLY A 38 -3.38 18.05 3.16
CA GLY A 38 -2.59 18.32 1.97
C GLY A 38 -1.89 17.10 1.37
N TYR A 39 -2.06 15.92 1.95
CA TYR A 39 -1.49 14.69 1.38
C TYR A 39 -2.17 14.30 0.07
N LYS A 40 -1.36 13.80 -0.86
CA LYS A 40 -1.80 13.18 -2.12
C LYS A 40 -1.56 11.68 -2.04
N PHE A 41 -2.35 10.89 -2.75
CA PHE A 41 -2.32 9.43 -2.66
C PHE A 41 -1.87 8.81 -3.97
N ILE A 42 -0.91 7.90 -3.86
CA ILE A 42 -0.47 7.01 -4.93
C ILE A 42 -0.59 5.58 -4.39
N ILE A 43 -1.25 4.71 -5.14
CA ILE A 43 -1.36 3.29 -4.78
C ILE A 43 -0.21 2.52 -5.44
N VAL A 44 0.45 1.63 -4.67
CA VAL A 44 1.51 0.73 -5.14
C VAL A 44 1.21 -0.69 -4.68
N THR A 45 0.78 -1.58 -5.58
CA THR A 45 0.24 -2.89 -5.20
C THR A 45 0.86 -4.06 -5.95
N ASN A 46 1.10 -5.18 -5.24
CA ASN A 46 1.54 -6.44 -5.83
C ASN A 46 0.33 -7.31 -6.18
N GLN A 47 0.08 -7.55 -7.47
CA GLN A 47 -1.05 -8.33 -7.97
C GLN A 47 -0.62 -9.69 -8.52
N ALA A 48 -0.01 -10.51 -7.66
CA ALA A 48 0.52 -11.83 -8.02
C ALA A 48 -0.54 -12.84 -8.50
N GLY A 49 -1.82 -12.58 -8.24
CA GLY A 49 -2.94 -13.39 -8.72
C GLY A 49 -2.98 -13.49 -10.23
N ILE A 50 -2.57 -12.42 -10.93
CA ILE A 50 -2.44 -12.37 -12.40
C ILE A 50 -1.41 -13.42 -12.87
N ALA A 51 -0.19 -13.35 -12.32
CA ALA A 51 0.86 -14.31 -12.67
C ALA A 51 0.47 -15.75 -12.32
N LYS A 52 -0.25 -15.97 -11.22
CA LYS A 52 -0.71 -17.30 -10.82
C LYS A 52 -1.91 -17.79 -11.63
N GLY A 53 -2.55 -16.91 -12.41
CA GLY A 53 -3.71 -17.25 -13.27
C GLY A 53 -4.99 -17.46 -12.47
N TYR A 54 -5.16 -16.79 -11.34
CA TYR A 54 -6.41 -16.78 -10.56
C TYR A 54 -7.42 -15.82 -11.18
N TYR A 55 -6.95 -14.74 -11.81
CA TYR A 55 -7.70 -13.76 -12.57
C TYR A 55 -6.79 -13.13 -13.63
N THR A 56 -7.39 -12.48 -14.61
CA THR A 56 -6.66 -11.80 -15.67
C THR A 56 -6.29 -10.38 -15.27
N GLU A 57 -5.35 -9.77 -15.99
CA GLU A 57 -5.03 -8.35 -15.82
C GLU A 57 -6.25 -7.46 -16.14
N SER A 58 -7.10 -7.88 -17.09
CA SER A 58 -8.36 -7.21 -17.38
C SER A 58 -9.33 -7.24 -16.19
N ASP A 59 -9.46 -8.37 -15.49
CA ASP A 59 -10.29 -8.46 -14.28
C ASP A 59 -9.78 -7.52 -13.18
N TYR A 60 -8.45 -7.44 -13.02
CA TYR A 60 -7.81 -6.51 -12.09
C TYR A 60 -8.15 -5.04 -12.45
N LEU A 61 -7.99 -4.66 -13.72
CA LEU A 61 -8.24 -3.28 -14.17
C LEU A 61 -9.70 -2.86 -14.00
N ILE A 62 -10.66 -3.79 -14.17
CA ILE A 62 -12.08 -3.52 -13.91
C ILE A 62 -12.32 -3.20 -12.43
N LEU A 63 -11.71 -3.97 -11.52
CA LEU A 63 -11.82 -3.69 -10.08
C LEU A 63 -11.11 -2.38 -9.71
N GLU A 64 -9.95 -2.12 -10.27
CA GLU A 64 -9.16 -0.90 -10.00
C GLU A 64 -9.93 0.35 -10.44
N GLU A 65 -10.50 0.34 -11.65
CA GLU A 65 -11.34 1.42 -12.16
C GLU A 65 -12.56 1.66 -11.25
N PHE A 66 -13.19 0.59 -10.77
CA PHE A 66 -14.29 0.70 -9.81
C PHE A 66 -13.83 1.39 -8.51
N ILE A 67 -12.70 0.97 -7.92
CA ILE A 67 -12.17 1.54 -6.67
C ILE A 67 -11.85 3.03 -6.84
N GLU A 68 -11.14 3.39 -7.92
CA GLU A 68 -10.78 4.79 -8.19
C GLU A 68 -12.00 5.68 -8.41
N ASN A 69 -13.02 5.18 -9.12
CA ASN A 69 -14.27 5.92 -9.36
C ASN A 69 -15.06 6.06 -8.06
N ASP A 70 -15.20 5.01 -7.27
CA ASP A 70 -15.92 5.04 -6.00
C ASP A 70 -15.25 5.98 -4.98
N LEU A 71 -13.91 5.99 -4.90
CA LEU A 71 -13.16 6.94 -4.07
C LEU A 71 -13.37 8.38 -4.57
N ARG A 72 -13.32 8.61 -5.89
CA ARG A 72 -13.52 9.93 -6.49
C ARG A 72 -14.95 10.47 -6.22
N GLU A 73 -15.98 9.63 -6.31
CA GLU A 73 -17.35 9.99 -5.95
C GLU A 73 -17.50 10.41 -4.48
N LYS A 74 -16.64 9.86 -3.62
CA LYS A 74 -16.53 10.24 -2.19
C LYS A 74 -15.59 11.43 -1.94
N GLY A 75 -15.10 12.06 -3.00
CA GLY A 75 -14.22 13.23 -2.92
C GLY A 75 -12.75 12.92 -2.59
N ILE A 76 -12.35 11.66 -2.63
CA ILE A 76 -10.97 11.21 -2.39
C ILE A 76 -10.28 11.00 -3.74
N ILE A 77 -9.13 11.66 -3.95
CA ILE A 77 -8.43 11.64 -5.22
C ILE A 77 -7.16 10.78 -5.12
N ILE A 78 -7.15 9.68 -5.83
CA ILE A 78 -5.94 8.90 -6.10
C ILE A 78 -5.26 9.51 -7.33
N GLN A 79 -3.97 9.88 -7.20
CA GLN A 79 -3.23 10.47 -8.32
C GLN A 79 -2.94 9.43 -9.39
N LYS A 80 -2.53 8.24 -8.96
CA LYS A 80 -2.26 7.09 -9.83
C LYS A 80 -2.15 5.80 -9.02
N THR A 81 -2.46 4.68 -9.68
CA THR A 81 -2.22 3.34 -9.17
C THR A 81 -1.13 2.66 -10.02
N TYR A 82 -0.08 2.16 -9.35
CA TYR A 82 0.94 1.31 -9.92
C TYR A 82 0.75 -0.11 -9.42
N HIS A 83 0.74 -1.08 -10.33
CA HIS A 83 0.60 -2.48 -9.96
C HIS A 83 1.69 -3.35 -10.57
N CYS A 84 2.04 -4.42 -9.87
CA CYS A 84 2.94 -5.43 -10.38
C CYS A 84 2.18 -6.75 -10.61
N PRO A 85 1.97 -7.18 -11.87
CA PRO A 85 1.30 -8.44 -12.17
C PRO A 85 2.22 -9.65 -12.07
N HIS A 86 3.52 -9.46 -11.87
CA HIS A 86 4.54 -10.49 -12.00
C HIS A 86 4.75 -11.31 -10.72
N HIS A 87 5.13 -12.57 -10.92
CA HIS A 87 5.61 -13.44 -9.85
C HIS A 87 6.55 -14.53 -10.42
N PRO A 88 7.76 -14.78 -9.83
CA PRO A 88 8.72 -15.74 -10.39
C PRO A 88 8.17 -17.17 -10.58
N GLN A 89 7.22 -17.58 -9.75
CA GLN A 89 6.53 -18.86 -9.82
C GLN A 89 5.20 -18.78 -10.58
N GLY A 90 4.98 -17.74 -11.37
CA GLY A 90 3.77 -17.52 -12.14
C GLY A 90 3.76 -18.26 -13.47
N LYS A 91 2.72 -17.98 -14.27
CA LYS A 91 2.58 -18.47 -15.66
C LYS A 91 3.15 -17.45 -16.64
N ILE A 92 3.57 -17.92 -17.82
CA ILE A 92 3.96 -17.05 -18.94
C ILE A 92 2.76 -16.19 -19.34
N PRO A 93 2.92 -14.89 -19.61
CA PRO A 93 4.18 -14.13 -19.69
C PRO A 93 4.64 -13.48 -18.36
N TYR A 94 3.91 -13.65 -17.26
CA TYR A 94 4.11 -12.94 -16.00
C TYR A 94 5.13 -13.60 -15.03
N ASN A 95 5.74 -14.72 -15.43
CA ASN A 95 6.73 -15.45 -14.62
C ASN A 95 8.15 -14.85 -14.73
N VAL A 96 8.25 -13.56 -14.57
CA VAL A 96 9.50 -12.81 -14.74
C VAL A 96 10.00 -12.25 -13.40
N ASN A 97 11.32 -12.07 -13.30
CA ASN A 97 11.94 -11.32 -12.22
C ASN A 97 11.99 -9.84 -12.64
N CYS A 98 10.94 -9.10 -12.32
CA CYS A 98 10.80 -7.67 -12.64
C CYS A 98 11.37 -6.78 -11.54
N ASP A 99 11.48 -5.48 -11.80
CA ASP A 99 11.85 -4.47 -10.80
C ASP A 99 10.64 -3.79 -10.13
N CYS A 100 9.43 -3.96 -10.71
CA CYS A 100 8.20 -3.38 -10.15
C CYS A 100 7.70 -4.09 -8.89
N ARG A 101 8.00 -5.41 -8.71
CA ARG A 101 7.46 -6.16 -7.58
C ARG A 101 8.11 -5.79 -6.25
N LYS A 102 7.33 -5.24 -5.29
CA LYS A 102 7.77 -5.05 -3.90
C LYS A 102 8.29 -6.39 -3.31
N PRO A 103 9.45 -6.44 -2.63
CA PRO A 103 10.17 -5.32 -2.03
C PRO A 103 11.18 -4.58 -2.93
N LYS A 104 11.06 -4.65 -4.25
CA LYS A 104 11.86 -3.81 -5.14
C LYS A 104 11.23 -2.42 -5.31
N THR A 105 12.03 -1.45 -5.73
CA THR A 105 11.69 -0.03 -5.74
C THR A 105 11.02 0.46 -7.03
N GLY A 106 10.89 -0.39 -8.06
CA GLY A 106 10.50 0.05 -9.42
C GLY A 106 9.24 0.89 -9.49
N MET A 107 8.12 0.47 -8.84
CA MET A 107 6.87 1.26 -8.84
C MET A 107 7.03 2.62 -8.15
N PHE A 108 7.86 2.70 -7.11
CA PHE A 108 8.14 3.97 -6.42
C PHE A 108 8.98 4.90 -7.29
N LEU A 109 10.01 4.37 -7.96
CA LEU A 109 10.86 5.17 -8.87
C LEU A 109 10.06 5.70 -10.06
N GLU A 110 9.15 4.90 -10.61
CA GLU A 110 8.23 5.31 -11.67
C GLU A 110 7.33 6.47 -11.20
N ALA A 111 6.78 6.37 -9.98
CA ALA A 111 5.98 7.44 -9.39
C ALA A 111 6.81 8.71 -9.12
N ILE A 112 8.04 8.57 -8.62
CA ILE A 112 8.93 9.70 -8.35
C ILE A 112 9.33 10.42 -9.65
N GLU A 113 9.54 9.67 -10.73
CA GLU A 113 9.85 10.26 -12.06
C GLU A 113 8.63 10.99 -12.66
N GLU A 114 7.40 10.46 -12.44
CA GLU A 114 6.18 11.02 -13.01
C GLU A 114 5.62 12.21 -12.22
N PHE A 115 5.83 12.23 -10.91
CA PHE A 115 5.32 13.26 -10.01
C PHE A 115 6.46 13.94 -9.26
N ASP A 116 6.30 15.23 -8.97
CA ASP A 116 7.20 15.98 -8.09
C ASP A 116 6.90 15.62 -6.62
N ILE A 117 7.56 14.54 -6.15
CA ILE A 117 7.29 13.94 -4.83
C ILE A 117 8.30 14.46 -3.81
N ASP A 118 7.79 15.04 -2.74
CA ASP A 118 8.56 15.36 -1.53
C ASP A 118 8.81 14.07 -0.73
N ILE A 119 9.93 13.42 -1.02
CA ILE A 119 10.30 12.13 -0.43
C ILE A 119 10.41 12.21 1.09
N GLU A 120 11.00 13.29 1.62
CA GLU A 120 11.26 13.44 3.05
C GLU A 120 9.97 13.58 3.88
N ASN A 121 8.91 14.13 3.27
CA ASN A 121 7.59 14.31 3.85
C ASN A 121 6.56 13.29 3.34
N SER A 122 7.02 12.26 2.62
CA SER A 122 6.18 11.17 2.13
C SER A 122 6.20 9.96 3.06
N TYR A 123 5.08 9.24 3.07
CA TYR A 123 4.88 8.01 3.84
C TYR A 123 4.52 6.86 2.90
N MET A 124 4.98 5.64 3.22
CA MET A 124 4.47 4.40 2.65
C MET A 124 3.73 3.61 3.70
N VAL A 125 2.44 3.41 3.51
CA VAL A 125 1.58 2.65 4.40
C VAL A 125 1.28 1.30 3.78
N GLY A 126 1.58 0.23 4.49
CA GLY A 126 1.32 -1.13 4.06
C GLY A 126 1.25 -2.10 5.24
N ASP A 127 0.65 -3.25 5.00
CA ASP A 127 0.44 -4.31 6.00
C ASP A 127 1.59 -5.35 6.02
N ARG A 128 2.57 -5.21 5.10
CA ARG A 128 3.69 -6.15 4.97
C ARG A 128 5.04 -5.44 4.97
N PHE A 129 6.05 -6.10 5.52
CA PHE A 129 7.44 -5.60 5.44
C PHE A 129 7.94 -5.44 4.01
N THR A 130 7.41 -6.23 3.07
CA THR A 130 7.72 -6.09 1.65
C THR A 130 7.24 -4.77 1.04
N ASP A 131 6.24 -4.13 1.63
CA ASP A 131 5.76 -2.82 1.21
C ASP A 131 6.67 -1.71 1.72
N LEU A 132 7.10 -1.86 2.96
CA LEU A 132 7.86 -0.85 3.70
C LEU A 132 9.33 -0.79 3.29
N LYS A 133 9.93 -1.94 2.95
CA LYS A 133 11.36 -2.02 2.64
C LYS A 133 11.82 -1.11 1.49
N PRO A 134 11.13 -1.05 0.34
CA PRO A 134 11.52 -0.13 -0.74
C PRO A 134 11.37 1.34 -0.34
N ALA A 135 10.39 1.67 0.49
CA ALA A 135 10.19 3.02 0.99
C ALA A 135 11.35 3.47 1.90
N ASP A 136 11.75 2.62 2.86
CA ASP A 136 12.88 2.88 3.74
C ASP A 136 14.20 3.05 2.97
N GLU A 137 14.38 2.26 1.91
CA GLU A 137 15.54 2.34 1.00
C GLU A 137 15.60 3.71 0.29
N LEU A 138 14.46 4.20 -0.16
CA LEU A 138 14.32 5.46 -0.89
C LEU A 138 14.21 6.70 0.02
N GLY A 139 14.14 6.54 1.33
CA GLY A 139 13.99 7.64 2.28
C GLY A 139 12.54 8.09 2.53
N ILE A 140 11.56 7.38 1.98
CA ILE A 140 10.13 7.54 2.29
C ILE A 140 9.86 6.93 3.67
N TYR A 141 9.04 7.58 4.49
CA TYR A 141 8.77 7.11 5.86
C TYR A 141 7.89 5.85 5.87
N PRO A 142 8.39 4.68 6.33
CA PRO A 142 7.62 3.45 6.38
C PRO A 142 6.61 3.47 7.53
N VAL A 143 5.37 3.04 7.23
CA VAL A 143 4.29 2.89 8.22
C VAL A 143 3.70 1.49 8.10
N LEU A 144 3.90 0.66 9.13
CA LEU A 144 3.25 -0.64 9.25
C LEU A 144 1.84 -0.44 9.80
N ILE A 145 0.83 -0.82 9.05
CA ILE A 145 -0.56 -0.83 9.49
C ILE A 145 -0.95 -2.24 9.95
N LYS A 146 -1.65 -2.36 11.08
CA LYS A 146 -2.01 -3.66 11.68
C LYS A 146 -3.25 -4.33 11.09
N THR A 147 -3.90 -3.71 10.11
CA THR A 147 -4.91 -4.36 9.27
C THR A 147 -4.27 -5.43 8.38
N GLY A 148 -5.05 -6.20 7.65
CA GLY A 148 -4.53 -7.24 6.78
C GLY A 148 -3.57 -8.20 7.50
N TYR A 149 -2.35 -8.35 7.00
CA TYR A 149 -1.27 -9.16 7.60
C TYR A 149 -0.43 -8.42 8.64
N GLY A 150 -0.68 -7.14 8.86
CA GLY A 150 0.20 -6.31 9.69
C GLY A 150 0.29 -6.74 11.14
N THR A 151 -0.79 -7.28 11.72
CA THR A 151 -0.76 -7.88 13.05
C THR A 151 0.19 -9.08 13.10
N ASP A 152 0.12 -9.98 12.12
CA ASP A 152 1.01 -11.15 12.05
C ASP A 152 2.45 -10.73 11.82
N GLN A 153 2.70 -9.71 10.96
CA GLN A 153 4.02 -9.13 10.75
C GLN A 153 4.60 -8.53 12.05
N SER A 154 3.78 -7.83 12.82
CA SER A 154 4.16 -7.25 14.11
C SER A 154 4.46 -8.35 15.14
N ASN A 155 3.60 -9.37 15.23
CA ASN A 155 3.78 -10.48 16.17
C ASN A 155 5.02 -11.31 15.85
N SER A 156 5.35 -11.53 14.59
CA SER A 156 6.54 -12.28 14.18
C SER A 156 7.83 -11.67 14.70
N LEU A 157 7.89 -10.35 14.89
CA LEU A 157 9.03 -9.67 15.50
C LEU A 157 9.15 -9.95 16.98
N VAL A 158 8.01 -9.97 17.68
CA VAL A 158 7.98 -10.30 19.13
C VAL A 158 8.43 -11.75 19.35
N GLU A 159 7.98 -12.69 18.51
CA GLU A 159 8.33 -14.11 18.59
C GLU A 159 9.81 -14.38 18.29
N SER A 160 10.40 -13.63 17.35
CA SER A 160 11.82 -13.75 17.00
C SER A 160 12.75 -12.94 17.92
N ASN A 161 12.21 -12.22 18.92
CA ASN A 161 12.94 -11.23 19.72
C ASN A 161 13.68 -10.17 18.86
N GLU A 162 13.18 -9.91 17.66
CA GLU A 162 13.69 -8.86 16.78
C GLU A 162 12.95 -7.53 17.06
N ASN A 163 13.68 -6.42 17.03
CA ASN A 163 13.06 -5.11 17.09
C ASN A 163 12.78 -4.62 15.66
N ILE A 164 11.60 -4.06 15.42
CA ILE A 164 11.24 -3.48 14.12
C ILE A 164 12.23 -2.39 13.69
N GLU A 165 12.79 -1.65 14.63
CA GLU A 165 13.82 -0.62 14.41
C GLU A 165 15.17 -1.19 13.92
N GLU A 166 15.40 -2.51 14.08
CA GLU A 166 16.58 -3.19 13.51
C GLU A 166 16.36 -3.52 12.02
N LYS A 167 15.08 -3.64 11.59
CA LYS A 167 14.72 -3.89 10.18
C LYS A 167 14.64 -2.63 9.34
N PHE A 168 14.30 -1.51 9.94
CA PHE A 168 14.07 -0.23 9.27
C PHE A 168 14.82 0.88 9.97
N LYS A 169 15.37 1.84 9.20
CA LYS A 169 16.05 3.03 9.75
C LYS A 169 15.14 3.86 10.65
N ARG A 170 13.86 3.90 10.28
CA ARG A 170 12.77 4.53 11.01
C ARG A 170 11.47 3.84 10.60
N VAL A 171 10.53 3.68 11.48
CA VAL A 171 9.23 3.09 11.16
C VAL A 171 8.19 3.54 12.16
N MET A 172 6.97 3.75 11.70
CA MET A 172 5.81 3.93 12.54
C MET A 172 4.94 2.68 12.48
N VAL A 173 4.38 2.29 13.62
CA VAL A 173 3.36 1.23 13.69
C VAL A 173 2.04 1.87 14.11
N VAL A 174 0.99 1.57 13.36
CA VAL A 174 -0.37 2.09 13.59
C VAL A 174 -1.39 0.98 13.56
N GLU A 175 -2.48 1.13 14.32
CA GLU A 175 -3.57 0.15 14.34
C GLU A 175 -4.33 0.13 13.00
N ASN A 176 -4.62 1.32 12.45
CA ASN A 176 -5.35 1.52 11.20
C ASN A 176 -5.06 2.92 10.64
N LEU A 177 -5.62 3.26 9.48
CA LEU A 177 -5.42 4.58 8.86
C LEU A 177 -5.96 5.76 9.69
N ILE A 178 -6.97 5.54 10.55
CA ILE A 178 -7.43 6.59 11.49
C ILE A 178 -6.36 6.90 12.54
N ASP A 179 -5.67 5.87 13.04
CA ASP A 179 -4.55 6.09 13.99
C ASP A 179 -3.41 6.87 13.32
N LEU A 180 -3.09 6.56 12.07
CA LEU A 180 -2.13 7.36 11.30
C LEU A 180 -2.57 8.81 11.15
N LEU A 181 -3.82 9.06 10.75
CA LEU A 181 -4.37 10.41 10.63
C LEU A 181 -4.23 11.18 11.94
N ASN A 182 -4.59 10.57 13.08
CA ASN A 182 -4.52 11.22 14.39
C ASN A 182 -3.07 11.59 14.76
N LYS A 183 -2.10 10.69 14.50
CA LYS A 183 -0.68 10.96 14.75
C LYS A 183 -0.12 12.08 13.87
N LEU A 184 -0.47 12.11 12.58
CA LEU A 184 -0.03 13.18 11.68
C LEU A 184 -0.71 14.52 11.99
N TYR A 185 -1.96 14.50 12.45
CA TYR A 185 -2.66 15.71 12.89
C TYR A 185 -1.96 16.35 14.10
N ALA A 186 -1.64 15.54 15.11
CA ALA A 186 -0.95 16.00 16.31
C ALA A 186 0.45 16.61 16.03
N ASN A 187 1.13 16.11 14.99
CA ASN A 187 2.44 16.64 14.60
C ASN A 187 2.35 17.99 13.86
N ASN A 188 1.22 18.30 13.24
CA ASN A 188 1.02 19.57 12.53
C ASN A 188 0.54 20.72 13.43
N GLU A 189 0.13 20.44 14.68
CA GLU A 189 -0.27 21.46 15.66
C GLU A 189 0.91 21.95 16.55
N ASN A 190 2.09 21.35 16.44
CA ASN A 190 3.31 21.69 17.18
C ASN A 190 4.34 22.38 16.28
#